data_752c92431b99dd21071236b275abefb9
#
_entry.id   752c92431b99dd21071236b275abefb9
#
_cell.length_a   1.000
_cell.length_b   1.000
_cell.length_c   1.000
_cell.angle_alpha   90.00
_cell.angle_beta   90.00
_cell.angle_gamma   90.00
#
_symmetry.space_group_name_H-M   'P 1'
#
loop_
_entity.id
_entity.type
_entity.pdbx_description
1 polymer ?
#
loop_
_entity_poly.entity_id
_entity_poly.type
_entity_poly.pdbx_seq_one_letter_code
_entity_poly.pdbx_strand_id
1 'polypeptide(L)'
;MIQLMKQFILLVLFSVSLLGCKDTRPKDGKFHIVTTTSMITNLVQNIGGEKVAVQGLMGAGVDPHLYKASEGDVSKLSNANMIIYSGLHLEGKLVEVFEKMKRQKIKTIAVSDALDKKELIGSTLFASNYDPHIWFDVKNWEQITIYVEKQLSEALPEHKEYFKANAAIYLEKLKVLKQEIEAEIATLPEDKRRLVTAHDAFNYFGKAYKFDVVGLQGLSTATEAGVQDVQKTATYIIDHKVKAVFIESSVPRRTVEALQAAVNSKNHEVVIGGTLFSDALGNPGTPEGTYIGMFKFNVHTIVNALK
;
A
#
# COMPACT_ATOMS: atom_id res chain seq x y z
N MET A 1 1.54 -32.19 -59.45
CA MET A 1 0.92 -30.96 -58.92
C MET A 1 0.50 -31.11 -57.45
N ILE A 2 -0.27 -32.14 -57.07
CA ILE A 2 -0.74 -32.39 -55.69
C ILE A 2 0.40 -32.64 -54.69
N GLN A 3 1.49 -33.30 -55.08
CA GLN A 3 2.62 -33.61 -54.21
C GLN A 3 3.49 -32.37 -53.92
N LEU A 4 3.68 -31.49 -54.91
CA LEU A 4 4.34 -30.19 -54.69
C LEU A 4 3.51 -29.27 -53.79
N MET A 5 2.21 -29.28 -53.92
CA MET A 5 1.29 -28.50 -53.10
C MET A 5 1.29 -28.97 -51.62
N LYS A 6 1.39 -30.29 -51.38
CA LYS A 6 1.54 -30.87 -50.03
C LYS A 6 2.89 -30.47 -49.38
N GLN A 7 3.96 -30.49 -50.17
CA GLN A 7 5.28 -30.05 -49.65
C GLN A 7 5.32 -28.57 -49.34
N PHE A 8 4.64 -27.72 -50.14
CA PHE A 8 4.55 -26.29 -49.89
C PHE A 8 3.70 -25.97 -48.64
N ILE A 9 2.58 -26.69 -48.41
CA ILE A 9 1.76 -26.55 -47.21
C ILE A 9 2.52 -27.03 -45.97
N LEU A 10 3.31 -28.09 -46.03
CA LEU A 10 4.15 -28.54 -44.92
C LEU A 10 5.26 -27.51 -44.57
N LEU A 11 5.86 -26.87 -45.59
CA LEU A 11 6.89 -25.84 -45.39
C LEU A 11 6.30 -24.57 -44.77
N VAL A 12 5.08 -24.15 -45.14
CA VAL A 12 4.39 -23.00 -44.57
C VAL A 12 3.94 -23.29 -43.14
N LEU A 13 3.46 -24.50 -42.84
CA LEU A 13 3.12 -24.92 -41.48
C LEU A 13 4.33 -25.00 -40.56
N PHE A 14 5.52 -25.36 -41.07
CA PHE A 14 6.74 -25.38 -40.27
C PHE A 14 7.34 -23.99 -40.03
N SER A 15 7.12 -23.02 -40.93
CA SER A 15 7.57 -21.63 -40.71
C SER A 15 6.70 -20.82 -39.74
N VAL A 16 5.44 -21.22 -39.49
CA VAL A 16 4.55 -20.55 -38.52
C VAL A 16 4.87 -20.98 -37.08
N SER A 17 5.51 -22.14 -36.88
CA SER A 17 5.87 -22.64 -35.53
C SER A 17 7.12 -21.97 -34.94
N LEU A 18 7.79 -21.07 -35.68
CA LEU A 18 8.97 -20.32 -35.19
C LEU A 18 8.63 -18.89 -34.66
N LEU A 19 7.34 -18.54 -34.59
CA LEU A 19 6.90 -17.37 -33.84
C LEU A 19 6.87 -17.71 -32.33
N GLY A 20 8.04 -18.13 -31.82
CA GLY A 20 8.26 -18.24 -30.37
C GLY A 20 8.01 -16.89 -29.74
N CYS A 21 7.26 -16.87 -28.65
CA CYS A 21 7.08 -15.68 -27.82
C CYS A 21 8.45 -15.04 -27.60
N LYS A 22 8.65 -13.83 -28.13
CA LYS A 22 9.85 -13.07 -27.90
C LYS A 22 9.96 -12.84 -26.41
N ASP A 23 10.98 -13.39 -25.75
CA ASP A 23 11.27 -13.09 -24.34
C ASP A 23 11.52 -11.59 -24.27
N THR A 24 10.55 -10.86 -23.68
CA THR A 24 10.57 -9.40 -23.56
C THR A 24 11.19 -8.96 -22.24
N ARG A 25 11.75 -9.90 -21.46
CA ARG A 25 12.42 -9.57 -20.20
C ARG A 25 13.64 -8.68 -20.46
N PRO A 26 13.87 -7.68 -19.60
CA PRO A 26 15.07 -6.86 -19.69
C PRO A 26 16.34 -7.74 -19.65
N LYS A 27 17.30 -7.46 -20.55
CA LYS A 27 18.56 -8.21 -20.66
C LYS A 27 19.71 -7.49 -19.96
N ASP A 28 19.41 -6.73 -18.90
CA ASP A 28 20.39 -5.96 -18.12
C ASP A 28 21.11 -6.80 -17.03
N GLY A 29 20.80 -8.10 -16.94
CA GLY A 29 21.38 -9.03 -15.97
C GLY A 29 20.89 -8.83 -14.53
N LYS A 30 19.93 -7.94 -14.29
CA LYS A 30 19.38 -7.70 -12.94
C LYS A 30 18.19 -8.59 -12.64
N PHE A 31 17.97 -8.80 -11.36
CA PHE A 31 16.74 -9.44 -10.86
C PHE A 31 15.63 -8.39 -10.75
N HIS A 32 14.63 -8.51 -11.62
CA HIS A 32 13.51 -7.55 -11.75
C HIS A 32 12.40 -7.87 -10.78
N ILE A 33 12.06 -6.91 -9.91
CA ILE A 33 10.97 -7.00 -8.94
C ILE A 33 9.93 -5.96 -9.30
N VAL A 34 8.68 -6.40 -9.46
CA VAL A 34 7.54 -5.49 -9.58
C VAL A 34 6.79 -5.46 -8.25
N THR A 35 6.55 -4.25 -7.77
CA THR A 35 5.82 -3.99 -6.52
C THR A 35 4.53 -3.24 -6.81
N THR A 36 3.55 -3.30 -5.94
CA THR A 36 2.28 -2.59 -6.10
C THR A 36 2.34 -1.18 -5.53
N THR A 37 2.18 -1.04 -4.22
CA THR A 37 2.12 0.26 -3.55
C THR A 37 3.51 0.90 -3.39
N SER A 38 3.52 2.23 -3.28
CA SER A 38 4.75 3.00 -3.09
C SER A 38 5.48 2.65 -1.78
N MET A 39 4.74 2.24 -0.72
CA MET A 39 5.33 1.78 0.54
C MET A 39 6.17 0.52 0.33
N ILE A 40 5.63 -0.46 -0.38
CA ILE A 40 6.35 -1.71 -0.70
C ILE A 40 7.53 -1.42 -1.63
N THR A 41 7.33 -0.54 -2.63
CA THR A 41 8.42 -0.11 -3.52
C THR A 41 9.59 0.44 -2.72
N ASN A 42 9.31 1.36 -1.80
CA ASN A 42 10.33 1.97 -0.92
C ASN A 42 11.02 0.94 -0.03
N LEU A 43 10.28 0.01 0.56
CA LEU A 43 10.84 -1.07 1.39
C LEU A 43 11.80 -1.96 0.58
N VAL A 44 11.35 -2.45 -0.58
CA VAL A 44 12.16 -3.34 -1.43
C VAL A 44 13.41 -2.64 -1.96
N GLN A 45 13.32 -1.34 -2.28
CA GLN A 45 14.49 -0.52 -2.64
C GLN A 45 15.49 -0.41 -1.49
N ASN A 46 15.02 -0.20 -0.25
CA ASN A 46 15.91 -0.12 0.91
C ASN A 46 16.63 -1.44 1.20
N ILE A 47 15.97 -2.58 1.04
CA ILE A 47 16.57 -3.89 1.32
C ILE A 47 17.41 -4.38 0.13
N GLY A 48 16.85 -4.29 -1.08
CA GLY A 48 17.45 -4.85 -2.29
C GLY A 48 18.61 -4.02 -2.84
N GLY A 49 18.58 -2.69 -2.62
CA GLY A 49 19.61 -1.77 -3.07
C GLY A 49 19.91 -1.92 -4.57
N GLU A 50 21.19 -1.90 -4.91
CA GLU A 50 21.67 -2.03 -6.30
C GLU A 50 21.60 -3.46 -6.88
N LYS A 51 21.36 -4.47 -6.03
CA LYS A 51 21.36 -5.89 -6.44
C LYS A 51 20.06 -6.30 -7.15
N VAL A 52 19.04 -5.47 -7.11
CA VAL A 52 17.75 -5.71 -7.75
C VAL A 52 17.29 -4.47 -8.55
N ALA A 53 16.44 -4.68 -9.54
CA ALA A 53 15.76 -3.62 -10.25
C ALA A 53 14.30 -3.58 -9.79
N VAL A 54 13.92 -2.55 -9.03
CA VAL A 54 12.56 -2.44 -8.46
C VAL A 54 11.71 -1.47 -9.28
N GLN A 55 10.53 -1.93 -9.69
CA GLN A 55 9.55 -1.12 -10.40
C GLN A 55 8.21 -1.14 -9.68
N GLY A 56 7.78 0.00 -9.16
CA GLY A 56 6.44 0.17 -8.59
C GLY A 56 5.38 0.36 -9.68
N LEU A 57 4.20 -0.19 -9.48
CA LEU A 57 3.04 0.05 -10.35
C LEU A 57 2.32 1.33 -9.97
N MET A 58 2.22 1.62 -8.67
CA MET A 58 1.44 2.72 -8.12
C MET A 58 2.39 3.79 -7.57
N GLY A 59 2.23 5.02 -8.05
CA GLY A 59 3.00 6.18 -7.60
C GLY A 59 2.32 6.92 -6.44
N ALA A 60 2.79 8.16 -6.19
CA ALA A 60 2.20 9.04 -5.20
C ALA A 60 0.72 9.32 -5.50
N GLY A 61 -0.14 9.30 -4.47
CA GLY A 61 -1.56 9.61 -4.57
C GLY A 61 -2.41 8.57 -5.32
N VAL A 62 -1.85 7.42 -5.71
CA VAL A 62 -2.61 6.36 -6.38
C VAL A 62 -3.31 5.49 -5.35
N ASP A 63 -4.63 5.36 -5.52
CA ASP A 63 -5.49 4.52 -4.69
C ASP A 63 -5.39 3.04 -5.11
N PRO A 64 -4.88 2.14 -4.25
CA PRO A 64 -4.74 0.71 -4.55
C PRO A 64 -6.07 -0.04 -4.64
N HIS A 65 -7.12 0.42 -3.96
CA HIS A 65 -8.43 -0.23 -3.99
C HIS A 65 -9.10 -0.10 -5.36
N LEU A 66 -8.82 0.99 -6.08
CA LEU A 66 -9.41 1.30 -7.38
C LEU A 66 -8.48 0.99 -8.55
N TYR A 67 -7.20 0.73 -8.27
CA TYR A 67 -6.18 0.55 -9.30
C TYR A 67 -6.46 -0.66 -10.18
N LYS A 68 -6.52 -0.40 -11.49
CA LYS A 68 -6.66 -1.43 -12.54
C LYS A 68 -5.38 -1.49 -13.35
N ALA A 69 -4.82 -2.68 -13.53
CA ALA A 69 -3.64 -2.85 -14.35
C ALA A 69 -3.92 -2.45 -15.82
N SER A 70 -3.06 -1.62 -16.37
CA SER A 70 -2.97 -1.39 -17.81
C SER A 70 -2.32 -2.58 -18.52
N GLU A 71 -2.41 -2.64 -19.85
CA GLU A 71 -1.66 -3.63 -20.64
C GLU A 71 -0.15 -3.54 -20.39
N GLY A 72 0.38 -2.33 -20.22
CA GLY A 72 1.76 -2.09 -19.85
C GLY A 72 2.13 -2.67 -18.49
N ASP A 73 1.24 -2.58 -17.50
CA ASP A 73 1.45 -3.15 -16.17
C ASP A 73 1.40 -4.68 -16.19
N VAL A 74 0.47 -5.26 -16.94
CA VAL A 74 0.44 -6.72 -17.16
C VAL A 74 1.72 -7.19 -17.82
N SER A 75 2.27 -6.43 -18.77
CA SER A 75 3.55 -6.74 -19.42
C SER A 75 4.70 -6.67 -18.41
N LYS A 76 4.78 -5.63 -17.56
CA LYS A 76 5.78 -5.53 -16.48
C LYS A 76 5.72 -6.73 -15.54
N LEU A 77 4.51 -7.07 -15.07
CA LEU A 77 4.26 -8.21 -14.18
C LEU A 77 4.69 -9.54 -14.82
N SER A 78 4.37 -9.74 -16.10
CA SER A 78 4.72 -10.97 -16.84
C SER A 78 6.23 -11.12 -17.07
N ASN A 79 6.98 -10.02 -17.08
CA ASN A 79 8.42 -9.99 -17.27
C ASN A 79 9.21 -9.94 -15.95
N ALA A 80 8.53 -9.87 -14.81
CA ALA A 80 9.17 -9.83 -13.49
C ALA A 80 9.76 -11.20 -13.11
N ASN A 81 10.86 -11.18 -12.36
CA ASN A 81 11.36 -12.36 -11.65
C ASN A 81 10.57 -12.60 -10.36
N MET A 82 10.11 -11.51 -9.72
CA MET A 82 9.31 -11.57 -8.50
C MET A 82 8.29 -10.42 -8.48
N ILE A 83 7.11 -10.70 -7.94
CA ILE A 83 6.05 -9.72 -7.68
C ILE A 83 5.81 -9.66 -6.19
N ILE A 84 5.78 -8.45 -5.62
CA ILE A 84 5.52 -8.20 -4.20
C ILE A 84 4.35 -7.23 -4.08
N TYR A 85 3.27 -7.65 -3.40
CA TYR A 85 2.05 -6.88 -3.24
C TYR A 85 1.56 -6.88 -1.79
N SER A 86 0.62 -6.00 -1.42
CA SER A 86 0.18 -5.85 -0.03
C SER A 86 -0.55 -7.09 0.49
N GLY A 87 -1.49 -7.61 -0.26
CA GLY A 87 -2.35 -8.71 0.19
C GLY A 87 -3.59 -8.22 0.93
N LEU A 88 -4.28 -9.14 1.62
CA LEU A 88 -5.54 -8.87 2.34
C LEU A 88 -6.59 -8.15 1.47
N HIS A 89 -6.56 -8.37 0.17
CA HIS A 89 -7.48 -7.77 -0.80
C HIS A 89 -7.38 -6.24 -0.95
N LEU A 90 -6.26 -5.63 -0.53
CA LEU A 90 -6.01 -4.20 -0.78
C LEU A 90 -6.09 -3.90 -2.28
N GLU A 91 -5.35 -4.68 -3.08
CA GLU A 91 -5.34 -4.58 -4.55
C GLU A 91 -6.44 -5.47 -5.17
N GLY A 92 -7.69 -5.27 -4.72
CA GLY A 92 -8.81 -6.15 -5.09
C GLY A 92 -9.04 -6.31 -6.59
N LYS A 93 -8.72 -5.27 -7.38
CA LYS A 93 -8.83 -5.31 -8.86
C LYS A 93 -7.68 -6.06 -9.55
N LEU A 94 -6.60 -6.42 -8.83
CA LEU A 94 -5.44 -7.14 -9.36
C LEU A 94 -5.42 -8.63 -8.98
N VAL A 95 -6.36 -9.13 -8.19
CA VAL A 95 -6.38 -10.51 -7.70
C VAL A 95 -6.26 -11.54 -8.85
N GLU A 96 -7.07 -11.38 -9.90
CA GLU A 96 -7.03 -12.29 -11.06
C GLU A 96 -5.70 -12.20 -11.82
N VAL A 97 -5.11 -11.00 -11.88
CA VAL A 97 -3.79 -10.78 -12.50
C VAL A 97 -2.71 -11.52 -11.70
N PHE A 98 -2.70 -11.41 -10.37
CA PHE A 98 -1.74 -12.13 -9.54
C PHE A 98 -1.88 -13.65 -9.67
N GLU A 99 -3.11 -14.17 -9.69
CA GLU A 99 -3.35 -15.60 -9.92
C GLU A 99 -2.86 -16.05 -11.30
N LYS A 100 -3.00 -15.22 -12.33
CA LYS A 100 -2.43 -15.49 -13.65
C LYS A 100 -0.90 -15.55 -13.61
N MET A 101 -0.23 -14.59 -12.89
CA MET A 101 1.23 -14.58 -12.73
C MET A 101 1.72 -15.83 -11.99
N LYS A 102 1.04 -16.24 -10.92
CA LYS A 102 1.35 -17.48 -10.20
C LYS A 102 1.25 -18.72 -11.12
N ARG A 103 0.21 -18.81 -11.95
CA ARG A 103 0.08 -19.88 -12.95
C ARG A 103 1.23 -19.88 -13.97
N GLN A 104 1.77 -18.74 -14.29
CA GLN A 104 2.97 -18.58 -15.14
C GLN A 104 4.28 -18.85 -14.39
N LYS A 105 4.21 -19.33 -13.12
CA LYS A 105 5.34 -19.62 -12.24
C LYS A 105 6.22 -18.40 -11.90
N ILE A 106 5.65 -17.20 -11.96
CA ILE A 106 6.31 -15.99 -11.47
C ILE A 106 6.13 -15.98 -9.94
N LYS A 107 7.24 -15.86 -9.19
CA LYS A 107 7.19 -15.78 -7.73
C LYS A 107 6.38 -14.54 -7.33
N THR A 108 5.19 -14.74 -6.74
CA THR A 108 4.25 -13.69 -6.38
C THR A 108 3.90 -13.83 -4.90
N ILE A 109 4.29 -12.86 -4.08
CA ILE A 109 4.17 -12.89 -2.62
C ILE A 109 3.38 -11.70 -2.10
N ALA A 110 2.56 -11.93 -1.08
CA ALA A 110 1.89 -10.87 -0.31
C ALA A 110 2.72 -10.53 0.93
N VAL A 111 2.95 -9.24 1.20
CA VAL A 111 3.67 -8.85 2.43
C VAL A 111 2.86 -9.13 3.68
N SER A 112 1.53 -9.17 3.58
CA SER A 112 0.64 -9.58 4.68
C SER A 112 0.88 -11.00 5.18
N ASP A 113 1.52 -11.87 4.38
CA ASP A 113 1.87 -13.25 4.80
C ASP A 113 2.96 -13.26 5.91
N ALA A 114 3.59 -12.12 6.17
CA ALA A 114 4.52 -11.93 7.29
C ALA A 114 3.82 -11.92 8.65
N LEU A 115 2.52 -11.67 8.70
CA LEU A 115 1.79 -11.39 9.94
C LEU A 115 0.94 -12.58 10.37
N ASP A 116 0.89 -12.84 11.70
CA ASP A 116 -0.06 -13.81 12.25
C ASP A 116 -1.49 -13.26 12.11
N LYS A 117 -2.38 -14.07 11.54
CA LYS A 117 -3.79 -13.71 11.36
C LYS A 117 -4.50 -13.32 12.66
N LYS A 118 -4.03 -13.81 13.81
CA LYS A 118 -4.56 -13.46 15.13
C LYS A 118 -4.26 -12.02 15.55
N GLU A 119 -3.23 -11.42 14.97
CA GLU A 119 -2.84 -10.04 15.25
C GLU A 119 -3.53 -9.05 14.31
N LEU A 120 -4.09 -9.54 13.19
CA LEU A 120 -4.81 -8.72 12.23
C LEU A 120 -6.12 -8.17 12.80
N ILE A 121 -6.48 -6.97 12.38
CA ILE A 121 -7.79 -6.39 12.71
C ILE A 121 -8.84 -7.04 11.81
N GLY A 122 -9.80 -7.73 12.43
CA GLY A 122 -10.90 -8.38 11.72
C GLY A 122 -11.92 -7.39 11.19
N SER A 123 -12.49 -7.67 10.02
CA SER A 123 -13.63 -6.93 9.46
C SER A 123 -14.54 -7.88 8.69
N THR A 124 -15.77 -8.02 9.14
CA THR A 124 -16.80 -8.83 8.46
C THR A 124 -17.33 -8.16 7.18
N LEU A 125 -17.05 -6.88 6.99
CA LEU A 125 -17.54 -6.08 5.87
C LEU A 125 -16.53 -5.98 4.72
N PHE A 126 -15.30 -6.48 4.91
CA PHE A 126 -14.26 -6.42 3.90
C PHE A 126 -13.97 -7.79 3.29
N ALA A 127 -13.65 -7.82 2.01
CA ALA A 127 -13.55 -9.05 1.20
C ALA A 127 -12.56 -10.10 1.75
N SER A 128 -11.49 -9.67 2.42
CA SER A 128 -10.53 -10.57 3.07
C SER A 128 -10.91 -10.98 4.49
N ASN A 129 -11.96 -10.39 5.07
CA ASN A 129 -12.32 -10.41 6.49
C ASN A 129 -11.29 -9.75 7.42
N TYR A 130 -10.34 -8.99 6.87
CA TYR A 130 -9.32 -8.26 7.64
C TYR A 130 -9.10 -6.87 7.04
N ASP A 131 -8.71 -5.92 7.90
CA ASP A 131 -8.26 -4.60 7.51
C ASP A 131 -6.90 -4.73 6.78
N PRO A 132 -6.77 -4.22 5.53
CA PRO A 132 -5.55 -4.36 4.75
C PRO A 132 -4.47 -3.31 5.07
N HIS A 133 -4.75 -2.26 5.86
CA HIS A 133 -3.86 -1.10 6.08
C HIS A 133 -2.78 -1.37 7.14
N ILE A 134 -2.11 -2.50 7.01
CA ILE A 134 -1.18 -3.07 8.00
C ILE A 134 0.07 -2.23 8.25
N TRP A 135 0.42 -1.30 7.34
CA TRP A 135 1.63 -0.46 7.42
C TRP A 135 1.56 0.65 8.45
N PHE A 136 0.37 0.93 9.01
CA PHE A 136 0.22 1.95 10.04
C PHE A 136 0.54 1.49 11.47
N ASP A 137 1.00 0.25 11.64
CA ASP A 137 1.71 -0.20 12.83
C ASP A 137 3.17 -0.48 12.47
N VAL A 138 4.10 0.28 13.07
CA VAL A 138 5.54 0.11 12.83
C VAL A 138 6.01 -1.30 13.18
N LYS A 139 5.41 -1.95 14.19
CA LYS A 139 5.70 -3.35 14.56
C LYS A 139 5.37 -4.31 13.41
N ASN A 140 4.24 -4.11 12.73
CA ASN A 140 3.90 -4.89 11.55
C ASN A 140 4.92 -4.66 10.42
N TRP A 141 5.34 -3.40 10.22
CA TRP A 141 6.30 -3.06 9.18
C TRP A 141 7.70 -3.64 9.43
N GLU A 142 8.10 -3.77 10.70
CA GLU A 142 9.32 -4.51 11.10
C GLU A 142 9.23 -5.99 10.70
N GLN A 143 8.11 -6.67 10.97
CA GLN A 143 7.89 -8.07 10.57
C GLN A 143 7.88 -8.23 9.04
N ILE A 144 7.24 -7.32 8.34
CA ILE A 144 7.23 -7.28 6.87
C ILE A 144 8.64 -7.06 6.32
N THR A 145 9.45 -6.21 6.95
CA THR A 145 10.85 -5.99 6.58
C THR A 145 11.67 -7.28 6.64
N ILE A 146 11.55 -8.01 7.74
CA ILE A 146 12.23 -9.32 7.94
C ILE A 146 11.75 -10.33 6.91
N TYR A 147 10.45 -10.37 6.64
CA TYR A 147 9.86 -11.27 5.65
C TYR A 147 10.37 -10.99 4.23
N VAL A 148 10.38 -9.72 3.82
CA VAL A 148 10.86 -9.30 2.50
C VAL A 148 12.36 -9.61 2.35
N GLU A 149 13.18 -9.33 3.38
CA GLU A 149 14.60 -9.72 3.39
C GLU A 149 14.78 -11.22 3.13
N LYS A 150 14.04 -12.05 3.88
CA LYS A 150 14.07 -13.51 3.72
C LYS A 150 13.71 -13.92 2.29
N GLN A 151 12.65 -13.35 1.71
CA GLN A 151 12.20 -13.66 0.35
C GLN A 151 13.23 -13.28 -0.73
N LEU A 152 13.94 -12.16 -0.54
CA LEU A 152 15.04 -11.74 -1.42
C LEU A 152 16.25 -12.63 -1.25
N SER A 153 16.61 -13.00 -0.02
CA SER A 153 17.74 -13.91 0.28
C SER A 153 17.53 -15.32 -0.25
N GLU A 154 16.28 -15.81 -0.25
CA GLU A 154 15.92 -17.09 -0.88
C GLU A 154 15.99 -17.05 -2.42
N ALA A 155 15.64 -15.90 -3.02
CA ALA A 155 15.64 -15.73 -4.47
C ALA A 155 17.06 -15.49 -5.04
N LEU A 156 17.94 -14.84 -4.29
CA LEU A 156 19.30 -14.45 -4.65
C LEU A 156 20.27 -14.80 -3.51
N PRO A 157 20.56 -16.11 -3.28
CA PRO A 157 21.37 -16.54 -2.14
C PRO A 157 22.78 -15.94 -2.10
N GLU A 158 23.35 -15.61 -3.27
CA GLU A 158 24.65 -14.97 -3.42
C GLU A 158 24.70 -13.54 -2.86
N HIS A 159 23.53 -12.89 -2.69
CA HIS A 159 23.41 -11.54 -2.13
C HIS A 159 22.80 -11.52 -0.72
N LYS A 160 22.62 -12.66 -0.09
CA LYS A 160 21.97 -12.82 1.22
C LYS A 160 22.54 -11.90 2.30
N GLU A 161 23.86 -11.85 2.45
CA GLU A 161 24.48 -11.04 3.49
C GLU A 161 24.33 -9.54 3.22
N TYR A 162 24.26 -9.13 1.95
CA TYR A 162 23.94 -7.75 1.56
C TYR A 162 22.52 -7.36 1.97
N PHE A 163 21.53 -8.21 1.69
CA PHE A 163 20.13 -7.95 2.05
C PHE A 163 19.93 -7.92 3.57
N LYS A 164 20.55 -8.83 4.30
CA LYS A 164 20.54 -8.82 5.78
C LYS A 164 21.13 -7.55 6.37
N ALA A 165 22.26 -7.08 5.87
CA ALA A 165 22.88 -5.85 6.34
C ALA A 165 21.98 -4.64 6.09
N ASN A 166 21.38 -4.53 4.89
CA ASN A 166 20.45 -3.46 4.56
C ASN A 166 19.17 -3.51 5.42
N ALA A 167 18.60 -4.71 5.62
CA ALA A 167 17.44 -4.89 6.47
C ALA A 167 17.73 -4.51 7.93
N ALA A 168 18.91 -4.87 8.47
CA ALA A 168 19.32 -4.48 9.81
C ALA A 168 19.40 -2.95 9.96
N ILE A 169 19.99 -2.25 8.98
CA ILE A 169 20.05 -0.78 8.95
C ILE A 169 18.63 -0.19 8.90
N TYR A 170 17.73 -0.77 8.10
CA TYR A 170 16.37 -0.27 7.98
C TYR A 170 15.56 -0.50 9.25
N LEU A 171 15.71 -1.65 9.91
CA LEU A 171 15.07 -1.97 11.20
C LEU A 171 15.51 -1.01 12.32
N GLU A 172 16.79 -0.63 12.38
CA GLU A 172 17.23 0.39 13.34
C GLU A 172 16.57 1.76 13.06
N LYS A 173 16.39 2.13 11.79
CA LYS A 173 15.64 3.35 11.44
C LYS A 173 14.18 3.26 11.86
N LEU A 174 13.53 2.11 11.73
CA LEU A 174 12.14 1.89 12.18
C LEU A 174 12.03 1.99 13.70
N LYS A 175 13.00 1.46 14.45
CA LYS A 175 13.06 1.60 15.90
C LYS A 175 13.18 3.04 16.35
N VAL A 176 14.03 3.84 15.69
CA VAL A 176 14.16 5.29 15.94
C VAL A 176 12.84 5.99 15.60
N LEU A 177 12.24 5.69 14.43
CA LEU A 177 10.93 6.21 14.04
C LEU A 177 9.90 5.97 15.14
N LYS A 178 9.78 4.74 15.63
CA LYS A 178 8.82 4.38 16.67
C LYS A 178 8.99 5.23 17.92
N GLN A 179 10.22 5.44 18.39
CA GLN A 179 10.51 6.28 19.56
C GLN A 179 10.11 7.74 19.34
N GLU A 180 10.43 8.30 18.17
CA GLU A 180 10.10 9.68 17.83
C GLU A 180 8.59 9.92 17.76
N ILE A 181 7.84 9.03 17.07
CA ILE A 181 6.39 9.18 16.96
C ILE A 181 5.67 8.94 18.30
N GLU A 182 6.12 8.00 19.13
CA GLU A 182 5.58 7.77 20.47
C GLU A 182 5.80 9.01 21.35
N ALA A 183 6.98 9.63 21.29
CA ALA A 183 7.29 10.87 22.03
C ALA A 183 6.41 12.04 21.55
N GLU A 184 6.20 12.21 20.24
CA GLU A 184 5.35 13.26 19.69
C GLU A 184 3.88 13.04 20.07
N ILE A 185 3.35 11.82 19.92
CA ILE A 185 1.98 11.47 20.31
C ILE A 185 1.75 11.67 21.81
N ALA A 186 2.75 11.40 22.65
CA ALA A 186 2.64 11.62 24.11
C ALA A 186 2.39 13.09 24.49
N THR A 187 2.69 14.04 23.59
CA THR A 187 2.36 15.47 23.81
C THR A 187 0.87 15.78 23.64
N LEU A 188 0.10 14.85 23.05
CA LEU A 188 -1.36 14.97 22.89
C LEU A 188 -2.07 14.20 24.00
N PRO A 189 -2.94 14.83 24.82
CA PRO A 189 -3.75 14.14 25.81
C PRO A 189 -4.60 13.01 25.22
N GLU A 190 -4.81 11.94 25.98
CA GLU A 190 -5.53 10.75 25.47
C GLU A 190 -6.98 11.06 25.09
N ASP A 191 -7.65 11.95 25.81
CA ASP A 191 -9.01 12.40 25.51
C ASP A 191 -9.15 13.18 24.19
N LYS A 192 -8.04 13.68 23.64
CA LYS A 192 -7.97 14.34 22.33
C LYS A 192 -7.56 13.42 21.18
N ARG A 193 -7.21 12.17 21.46
CA ARG A 193 -6.76 11.22 20.44
C ARG A 193 -7.93 10.63 19.65
N ARG A 194 -8.65 11.50 18.93
CA ARG A 194 -9.75 11.14 18.02
C ARG A 194 -9.40 11.55 16.61
N LEU A 195 -9.23 10.57 15.74
CA LEU A 195 -8.78 10.75 14.35
C LEU A 195 -9.94 10.48 13.39
N VAL A 196 -10.42 11.52 12.72
CA VAL A 196 -11.47 11.41 11.71
C VAL A 196 -10.86 11.66 10.33
N THR A 197 -10.98 10.68 9.42
CA THR A 197 -10.31 10.62 8.12
C THR A 197 -11.30 10.39 6.97
N ALA A 198 -10.84 10.52 5.73
CA ALA A 198 -11.67 10.33 4.56
C ALA A 198 -12.12 8.88 4.40
N HIS A 199 -11.24 7.90 4.65
CA HIS A 199 -11.62 6.48 4.71
C HIS A 199 -10.96 5.78 5.91
N ASP A 200 -11.35 4.54 6.16
CA ASP A 200 -11.00 3.79 7.37
C ASP A 200 -9.64 3.08 7.24
N ALA A 201 -8.58 3.85 6.96
CA ALA A 201 -7.22 3.33 6.75
C ALA A 201 -6.36 3.31 8.02
N PHE A 202 -6.75 3.98 9.09
CA PHE A 202 -5.86 4.23 10.24
C PHE A 202 -6.14 3.35 11.46
N ASN A 203 -6.85 2.24 11.32
CA ASN A 203 -7.21 1.38 12.46
C ASN A 203 -5.99 0.75 13.15
N TYR A 204 -4.97 0.33 12.38
CA TYR A 204 -3.71 -0.15 12.97
C TYR A 204 -2.96 0.96 13.71
N PHE A 205 -2.99 2.19 13.20
CA PHE A 205 -2.48 3.36 13.92
C PHE A 205 -3.26 3.57 15.23
N GLY A 206 -4.59 3.52 15.19
CA GLY A 206 -5.44 3.62 16.35
C GLY A 206 -5.11 2.58 17.42
N LYS A 207 -4.98 1.32 17.00
CA LYS A 207 -4.61 0.19 17.88
C LYS A 207 -3.22 0.38 18.51
N ALA A 208 -2.23 0.80 17.70
CA ALA A 208 -0.85 0.93 18.17
C ALA A 208 -0.63 2.13 19.09
N TYR A 209 -1.31 3.26 18.82
CA TYR A 209 -1.05 4.55 19.49
C TYR A 209 -2.23 5.08 20.30
N LYS A 210 -3.26 4.26 20.54
CA LYS A 210 -4.44 4.57 21.34
C LYS A 210 -5.25 5.76 20.82
N PHE A 211 -5.47 5.81 19.50
CA PHE A 211 -6.44 6.73 18.92
C PHE A 211 -7.76 6.02 18.68
N ASP A 212 -8.87 6.75 18.91
CA ASP A 212 -10.18 6.40 18.43
C ASP A 212 -10.29 6.88 16.97
N VAL A 213 -10.41 5.94 16.03
CA VAL A 213 -10.35 6.21 14.59
C VAL A 213 -11.72 6.04 13.98
N VAL A 214 -12.11 7.02 13.15
CA VAL A 214 -13.38 7.00 12.41
C VAL A 214 -13.12 7.42 10.98
N GLY A 215 -13.25 6.48 10.04
CA GLY A 215 -13.27 6.78 8.60
C GLY A 215 -14.66 7.21 8.15
N LEU A 216 -14.74 8.24 7.30
CA LEU A 216 -16.00 8.63 6.67
C LEU A 216 -16.48 7.58 5.67
N GLN A 217 -15.57 6.99 4.90
CA GLN A 217 -15.78 5.78 4.09
C GLN A 217 -15.25 4.56 4.84
N GLY A 218 -15.71 3.36 4.45
CA GLY A 218 -15.20 2.11 5.00
C GLY A 218 -13.76 1.79 4.61
N LEU A 219 -13.33 0.53 4.86
CA LEU A 219 -11.98 0.02 4.55
C LEU A 219 -11.63 0.03 3.06
N SER A 220 -12.57 0.21 2.18
CA SER A 220 -12.36 0.35 0.74
C SER A 220 -12.97 1.63 0.23
N THR A 221 -12.24 2.34 -0.60
CA THR A 221 -12.69 3.55 -1.30
C THR A 221 -13.60 3.25 -2.50
N ALA A 222 -13.83 1.97 -2.81
CA ALA A 222 -14.66 1.54 -3.94
C ALA A 222 -16.14 1.95 -3.80
N THR A 223 -16.60 2.23 -2.58
CA THR A 223 -17.92 2.76 -2.29
C THR A 223 -17.78 4.12 -1.64
N GLU A 224 -18.33 5.16 -2.26
CA GLU A 224 -18.33 6.51 -1.69
C GLU A 224 -19.23 6.57 -0.44
N ALA A 225 -18.89 7.46 0.51
CA ALA A 225 -19.71 7.71 1.68
C ALA A 225 -21.09 8.25 1.28
N GLY A 226 -22.14 7.64 1.81
CA GLY A 226 -23.51 8.10 1.64
C GLY A 226 -23.91 9.20 2.63
N VAL A 227 -25.12 9.74 2.46
CA VAL A 227 -25.65 10.78 3.35
C VAL A 227 -25.70 10.30 4.83
N GLN A 228 -26.02 9.03 5.05
CA GLN A 228 -26.06 8.45 6.40
C GLN A 228 -24.68 8.40 7.05
N ASP A 229 -23.63 8.09 6.28
CA ASP A 229 -22.26 8.05 6.78
C ASP A 229 -21.81 9.45 7.19
N VAL A 230 -22.09 10.46 6.37
CA VAL A 230 -21.84 11.86 6.69
C VAL A 230 -22.57 12.28 7.96
N GLN A 231 -23.85 11.93 8.11
CA GLN A 231 -24.64 12.27 9.31
C GLN A 231 -24.11 11.58 10.56
N LYS A 232 -23.79 10.30 10.49
CA LYS A 232 -23.23 9.51 11.60
C LYS A 232 -21.89 10.10 12.05
N THR A 233 -20.99 10.36 11.09
CA THR A 233 -19.67 10.92 11.40
C THR A 233 -19.78 12.35 11.92
N ALA A 234 -20.68 13.18 11.38
CA ALA A 234 -20.95 14.52 11.92
C ALA A 234 -21.46 14.48 13.36
N THR A 235 -22.35 13.56 13.70
CA THR A 235 -22.81 13.36 15.07
C THR A 235 -21.65 12.96 15.99
N TYR A 236 -20.82 12.01 15.58
CA TYR A 236 -19.63 11.61 16.34
C TYR A 236 -18.70 12.81 16.61
N ILE A 237 -18.41 13.64 15.60
CA ILE A 237 -17.55 14.84 15.72
C ILE A 237 -18.11 15.80 16.78
N ILE A 238 -19.42 16.06 16.76
CA ILE A 238 -20.10 16.98 17.68
C ILE A 238 -20.09 16.44 19.10
N ASP A 239 -20.49 15.17 19.28
CA ASP A 239 -20.61 14.53 20.59
C ASP A 239 -19.26 14.43 21.31
N HIS A 240 -18.19 14.22 20.55
CA HIS A 240 -16.83 14.09 21.08
C HIS A 240 -15.99 15.38 20.98
N LYS A 241 -16.57 16.48 20.49
CA LYS A 241 -15.92 17.77 20.33
C LYS A 241 -14.59 17.67 19.56
N VAL A 242 -14.61 16.91 18.45
CA VAL A 242 -13.43 16.73 17.59
C VAL A 242 -13.11 18.05 16.92
N LYS A 243 -11.85 18.52 17.07
CA LYS A 243 -11.42 19.82 16.53
C LYS A 243 -11.10 19.82 15.06
N ALA A 244 -10.57 18.70 14.54
CA ALA A 244 -10.09 18.60 13.17
C ALA A 244 -10.47 17.28 12.52
N VAL A 245 -10.74 17.33 11.21
CA VAL A 245 -10.88 16.18 10.31
C VAL A 245 -9.79 16.24 9.26
N PHE A 246 -9.43 15.09 8.68
CA PHE A 246 -8.29 15.03 7.78
C PHE A 246 -8.72 14.56 6.38
N ILE A 247 -8.20 15.24 5.36
CA ILE A 247 -8.25 14.75 3.97
C ILE A 247 -7.09 13.78 3.73
N GLU A 248 -7.16 13.04 2.64
CA GLU A 248 -6.14 12.05 2.28
C GLU A 248 -5.64 12.27 0.86
N SER A 249 -4.36 11.94 0.63
CA SER A 249 -3.71 12.19 -0.66
C SER A 249 -4.24 11.30 -1.80
N SER A 250 -4.84 10.15 -1.47
CA SER A 250 -5.38 9.17 -2.42
C SER A 250 -6.90 9.22 -2.57
N VAL A 251 -7.60 10.06 -1.77
CA VAL A 251 -9.08 10.13 -1.74
C VAL A 251 -9.55 11.54 -2.10
N PRO A 252 -10.63 11.69 -2.90
CA PRO A 252 -11.17 13.01 -3.22
C PRO A 252 -11.58 13.81 -1.98
N ARG A 253 -11.05 15.02 -1.84
CA ARG A 253 -11.28 15.88 -0.67
C ARG A 253 -12.72 16.35 -0.47
N ARG A 254 -13.53 16.35 -1.54
CA ARG A 254 -14.92 16.86 -1.54
C ARG A 254 -15.81 16.20 -0.48
N THR A 255 -15.60 14.92 -0.16
CA THR A 255 -16.39 14.18 0.84
C THR A 255 -16.11 14.68 2.25
N VAL A 256 -14.86 14.97 2.58
CA VAL A 256 -14.47 15.55 3.86
C VAL A 256 -14.92 17.02 3.97
N GLU A 257 -14.86 17.78 2.89
CA GLU A 257 -15.39 19.15 2.82
C GLU A 257 -16.90 19.18 3.07
N ALA A 258 -17.64 18.22 2.50
CA ALA A 258 -19.08 18.07 2.76
C ALA A 258 -19.36 17.70 4.23
N LEU A 259 -18.55 16.82 4.84
CA LEU A 259 -18.63 16.49 6.25
C LEU A 259 -18.38 17.74 7.12
N GLN A 260 -17.32 18.50 6.84
CA GLN A 260 -17.02 19.75 7.54
C GLN A 260 -18.21 20.73 7.48
N ALA A 261 -18.76 20.94 6.28
CA ALA A 261 -19.93 21.80 6.10
C ALA A 261 -21.14 21.31 6.90
N ALA A 262 -21.40 20.00 6.92
CA ALA A 262 -22.50 19.40 7.68
C ALA A 262 -22.33 19.58 9.20
N VAL A 263 -21.11 19.49 9.72
CA VAL A 263 -20.81 19.73 11.13
C VAL A 263 -20.97 21.20 11.47
N ASN A 264 -20.37 22.10 10.68
CA ASN A 264 -20.40 23.54 10.93
C ASN A 264 -21.81 24.12 10.84
N SER A 265 -22.71 23.53 10.02
CA SER A 265 -24.12 23.91 9.96
C SER A 265 -24.89 23.64 11.25
N LYS A 266 -24.36 22.81 12.15
CA LYS A 266 -24.93 22.44 13.45
C LYS A 266 -24.31 23.22 14.64
N ASN A 267 -23.73 24.40 14.38
CA ASN A 267 -23.06 25.26 15.37
C ASN A 267 -21.90 24.58 16.11
N HIS A 268 -21.23 23.65 15.47
CA HIS A 268 -19.98 23.07 15.92
C HIS A 268 -18.89 23.36 14.89
N GLU A 269 -17.82 24.04 15.31
CA GLU A 269 -16.71 24.36 14.41
C GLU A 269 -15.74 23.17 14.36
N VAL A 270 -15.50 22.66 13.15
CA VAL A 270 -14.47 21.67 12.86
C VAL A 270 -13.64 22.16 11.68
N VAL A 271 -12.31 22.01 11.78
CA VAL A 271 -11.39 22.42 10.72
C VAL A 271 -10.84 21.24 9.95
N ILE A 272 -10.38 21.46 8.71
CA ILE A 272 -9.53 20.50 8.01
C ILE A 272 -8.12 20.66 8.55
N GLY A 273 -7.66 19.67 9.33
CA GLY A 273 -6.38 19.68 10.03
C GLY A 273 -5.16 19.47 9.13
N GLY A 274 -5.39 19.00 7.91
CA GLY A 274 -4.35 18.79 6.91
C GLY A 274 -4.64 17.61 5.99
N THR A 275 -3.66 17.30 5.13
CA THR A 275 -3.69 16.13 4.24
C THR A 275 -2.79 15.04 4.82
N LEU A 276 -3.31 13.84 4.95
CA LEU A 276 -2.56 12.66 5.37
C LEU A 276 -2.22 11.80 4.15
N PHE A 277 -1.11 11.12 4.21
CA PHE A 277 -0.77 10.05 3.28
C PHE A 277 -1.31 8.74 3.84
N SER A 278 -2.33 8.17 3.20
CA SER A 278 -2.93 6.90 3.63
C SER A 278 -2.40 5.72 2.81
N ASP A 279 -2.84 5.58 1.57
CA ASP A 279 -2.57 4.42 0.72
C ASP A 279 -1.38 4.59 -0.21
N ALA A 280 -0.74 5.74 -0.18
CA ALA A 280 0.44 6.05 -0.99
C ALA A 280 1.39 6.96 -0.21
N LEU A 281 2.67 6.86 -0.51
CA LEU A 281 3.69 7.82 -0.08
C LEU A 281 3.55 9.15 -0.84
N GLY A 282 4.24 10.17 -0.37
CA GLY A 282 4.43 11.42 -1.09
C GLY A 282 5.26 11.27 -2.37
N ASN A 283 5.55 12.39 -3.03
CA ASN A 283 6.31 12.39 -4.28
C ASN A 283 7.74 11.85 -4.06
N PRO A 284 8.28 11.09 -5.02
CA PRO A 284 9.67 10.67 -4.99
C PRO A 284 10.62 11.88 -4.85
N GLY A 285 11.64 11.74 -4.01
CA GLY A 285 12.61 12.80 -3.74
C GLY A 285 12.21 13.79 -2.63
N THR A 286 10.98 13.69 -2.10
CA THR A 286 10.58 14.40 -0.87
C THR A 286 10.77 13.51 0.36
N PRO A 287 10.84 14.08 1.59
CA PRO A 287 10.85 13.28 2.81
C PRO A 287 9.68 12.30 2.87
N GLU A 288 8.48 12.74 2.55
CA GLU A 288 7.24 11.96 2.55
C GLU A 288 7.19 10.89 1.44
N GLY A 289 8.08 10.97 0.45
CA GLY A 289 8.32 9.93 -0.55
C GLY A 289 8.97 8.67 0.02
N THR A 290 9.27 8.64 1.32
CA THR A 290 9.75 7.47 2.07
C THR A 290 8.73 7.06 3.13
N TYR A 291 8.70 5.77 3.50
CA TYR A 291 7.81 5.28 4.57
C TYR A 291 8.05 6.04 5.90
N ILE A 292 9.30 6.22 6.28
CA ILE A 292 9.68 6.90 7.52
C ILE A 292 9.25 8.37 7.50
N GLY A 293 9.52 9.07 6.40
CA GLY A 293 9.13 10.48 6.27
C GLY A 293 7.63 10.69 6.21
N MET A 294 6.90 9.83 5.49
CA MET A 294 5.44 9.82 5.46
C MET A 294 4.84 9.65 6.86
N PHE A 295 5.34 8.68 7.62
CA PHE A 295 4.82 8.39 8.95
C PHE A 295 5.03 9.56 9.91
N LYS A 296 6.24 10.15 9.93
CA LYS A 296 6.55 11.36 10.70
C LYS A 296 5.65 12.54 10.33
N PHE A 297 5.49 12.78 9.04
CA PHE A 297 4.62 13.84 8.53
C PHE A 297 3.18 13.66 8.99
N ASN A 298 2.63 12.46 8.89
CA ASN A 298 1.26 12.17 9.32
C ASN A 298 1.10 12.40 10.82
N VAL A 299 2.00 11.88 11.65
CA VAL A 299 1.94 12.07 13.11
C VAL A 299 2.03 13.56 13.47
N HIS A 300 2.97 14.29 12.88
CA HIS A 300 3.10 15.72 13.09
C HIS A 300 1.82 16.49 12.73
N THR A 301 1.24 16.19 11.57
CA THR A 301 0.01 16.81 11.10
C THR A 301 -1.16 16.53 12.05
N ILE A 302 -1.32 15.26 12.47
CA ILE A 302 -2.39 14.82 13.37
C ILE A 302 -2.25 15.50 14.74
N VAL A 303 -1.06 15.41 15.35
CA VAL A 303 -0.82 15.94 16.70
C VAL A 303 -1.02 17.46 16.75
N ASN A 304 -0.51 18.20 15.76
CA ASN A 304 -0.67 19.65 15.73
C ASN A 304 -2.11 20.11 15.54
N ALA A 305 -2.88 19.42 14.70
CA ALA A 305 -4.28 19.79 14.46
C ALA A 305 -5.21 19.44 15.62
N LEU A 306 -4.86 18.45 16.45
CA LEU A 306 -5.69 17.99 17.56
C LEU A 306 -5.34 18.63 18.92
N LYS A 307 -4.19 19.30 19.04
CA LYS A 307 -3.84 20.07 20.25
C LYS A 307 -4.81 21.25 20.44
#